data_87292becff834e81d8650fb9b72f0475
#
_entry.id   87292becff834e81d8650fb9b72f0475
#
_cell.length_a   1.000
_cell.length_b   1.000
_cell.length_c   1.000
_cell.angle_alpha   90.00
_cell.angle_beta   90.00
_cell.angle_gamma   90.00
#
_symmetry.space_group_name_H-M   'P 1'
#
loop_
_entity.id
_entity.type
_entity.pdbx_description
1 polymer ?
#
loop_
_entity_poly.entity_id
_entity_poly.type
_entity_poly.pdbx_seq_one_letter_code
_entity_poly.pdbx_strand_id
1 'polypeptide(L)'
;NVMARQLVYTLAAEELGPPGTGDKGKEVVSRWLAERQLDFPELNFDNGAGLSRISRLTAEHIGELLRYAWHSPLMPEFVASMSLSGVDGTLARRFRDDSLTGIAHMKTGSLDHVSGIAGYVQAQSGDRFIVVALQNYHNVHRGPGDEVHTALLHWVHAL
;
A
#
# COMPACT_ATOMS: atom_id res chain seq x y z
N ASN A 1 -9.60 5.77 -7.13
CA ASN A 1 -10.56 5.05 -6.25
C ASN A 1 -11.70 4.39 -7.03
N VAL A 2 -12.28 5.08 -8.03
CA VAL A 2 -13.36 4.50 -8.87
C VAL A 2 -12.85 3.27 -9.63
N MET A 3 -11.71 3.40 -10.32
CA MET A 3 -11.12 2.28 -11.07
C MET A 3 -10.80 1.08 -10.16
N ALA A 4 -10.20 1.31 -8.99
CA ALA A 4 -9.88 0.23 -8.05
C ALA A 4 -11.14 -0.54 -7.60
N ARG A 5 -12.22 0.17 -7.28
CA ARG A 5 -13.51 -0.44 -6.96
C ARG A 5 -14.08 -1.22 -8.14
N GLN A 6 -14.03 -0.66 -9.35
CA GLN A 6 -14.51 -1.35 -10.56
C GLN A 6 -13.70 -2.62 -10.85
N LEU A 7 -12.39 -2.60 -10.66
CA LEU A 7 -11.58 -3.81 -10.81
C LEU A 7 -12.03 -4.92 -9.87
N VAL A 8 -12.30 -4.60 -8.60
CA VAL A 8 -12.82 -5.58 -7.63
C VAL A 8 -14.17 -6.15 -8.08
N TYR A 9 -15.09 -5.29 -8.55
CA TYR A 9 -16.40 -5.74 -9.03
C TYR A 9 -16.30 -6.56 -10.33
N THR A 10 -15.38 -6.20 -11.22
CA THR A 10 -15.13 -6.98 -12.45
C THR A 10 -14.58 -8.35 -12.10
N LEU A 11 -13.53 -8.43 -11.26
CA LEU A 11 -13.01 -9.71 -10.78
C LEU A 11 -14.09 -10.57 -10.11
N ALA A 12 -14.93 -9.94 -9.29
CA ALA A 12 -16.05 -10.61 -8.63
C ALA A 12 -17.07 -11.18 -9.63
N ALA A 13 -17.35 -10.46 -10.70
CA ALA A 13 -18.30 -10.90 -11.74
C ALA A 13 -17.70 -12.02 -12.61
N GLU A 14 -16.42 -11.92 -12.96
CA GLU A 14 -15.73 -12.93 -13.77
C GLU A 14 -15.57 -14.26 -13.00
N GLU A 15 -15.19 -14.20 -11.73
CA GLU A 15 -14.90 -15.40 -10.93
C GLU A 15 -16.16 -16.06 -10.34
N LEU A 16 -17.18 -15.28 -9.99
CA LEU A 16 -18.38 -15.74 -9.24
C LEU A 16 -19.70 -15.46 -9.95
N GLY A 17 -19.63 -15.01 -11.20
CA GLY A 17 -20.78 -14.66 -12.03
C GLY A 17 -21.40 -13.30 -11.69
N PRO A 18 -22.06 -12.65 -12.69
CA PRO A 18 -22.68 -11.36 -12.52
C PRO A 18 -23.89 -11.41 -11.55
N PRO A 19 -24.28 -10.27 -10.92
CA PRO A 19 -23.51 -9.03 -10.88
C PRO A 19 -22.28 -9.13 -9.98
N GLY A 20 -21.21 -8.35 -10.26
CA GLY A 20 -20.11 -8.16 -9.34
C GLY A 20 -20.54 -7.31 -8.14
N THR A 21 -20.31 -7.80 -6.94
CA THR A 21 -20.66 -7.13 -5.68
C THR A 21 -19.44 -7.02 -4.75
N GLY A 22 -19.53 -6.17 -3.72
CA GLY A 22 -18.48 -6.05 -2.71
C GLY A 22 -18.23 -7.37 -1.97
N ASP A 23 -19.27 -8.11 -1.62
CA ASP A 23 -19.16 -9.40 -0.92
C ASP A 23 -18.44 -10.45 -1.79
N LYS A 24 -18.81 -10.56 -3.07
CA LYS A 24 -18.09 -11.41 -4.01
C LYS A 24 -16.66 -10.97 -4.19
N GLY A 25 -16.38 -9.66 -4.24
CA GLY A 25 -15.03 -9.12 -4.30
C GLY A 25 -14.19 -9.51 -3.09
N LYS A 26 -14.78 -9.43 -1.89
CA LYS A 26 -14.16 -9.89 -0.65
C LYS A 26 -13.83 -11.39 -0.72
N GLU A 27 -14.75 -12.21 -1.20
CA GLU A 27 -14.57 -13.66 -1.36
C GLU A 27 -13.43 -13.97 -2.32
N VAL A 28 -13.37 -13.32 -3.49
CA VAL A 28 -12.31 -13.50 -4.49
C VAL A 28 -10.95 -13.10 -3.92
N VAL A 29 -10.85 -11.96 -3.24
CA VAL A 29 -9.60 -11.51 -2.60
C VAL A 29 -9.17 -12.50 -1.51
N SER A 30 -10.09 -12.96 -0.67
CA SER A 30 -9.77 -13.91 0.41
C SER A 30 -9.28 -15.25 -0.15
N ARG A 31 -9.92 -15.74 -1.21
CA ARG A 31 -9.48 -16.97 -1.91
C ARG A 31 -8.10 -16.80 -2.53
N TRP A 32 -7.85 -15.68 -3.20
CA TRP A 32 -6.56 -15.36 -3.80
C TRP A 32 -5.42 -15.33 -2.77
N LEU A 33 -5.66 -14.77 -1.58
CA LEU A 33 -4.71 -14.77 -0.47
C LEU A 33 -4.45 -16.19 0.04
N ALA A 34 -5.52 -16.97 0.29
CA ALA A 34 -5.40 -18.34 0.81
C ALA A 34 -4.62 -19.26 -0.15
N GLU A 35 -4.86 -19.18 -1.46
CA GLU A 35 -4.11 -19.93 -2.48
C GLU A 35 -2.61 -19.64 -2.47
N ARG A 36 -2.21 -18.47 -1.95
CA ARG A 36 -0.83 -18.01 -1.85
C ARG A 36 -0.24 -18.14 -0.45
N GLN A 37 -0.99 -18.82 0.44
CA GLN A 37 -0.60 -19.02 1.83
C GLN A 37 -0.37 -17.70 2.59
N LEU A 38 -1.09 -16.65 2.18
CA LEU A 38 -1.15 -15.37 2.87
C LEU A 38 -2.34 -15.40 3.82
N ASP A 39 -2.07 -15.64 5.09
CA ASP A 39 -3.09 -15.73 6.14
C ASP A 39 -3.19 -14.40 6.90
N PHE A 40 -4.25 -13.64 6.62
CA PHE A 40 -4.52 -12.34 7.21
C PHE A 40 -5.83 -12.36 8.00
N PRO A 41 -5.84 -12.95 9.22
CA PRO A 41 -7.08 -13.20 9.96
C PRO A 41 -7.84 -11.94 10.35
N GLU A 42 -7.15 -10.81 10.50
CA GLU A 42 -7.79 -9.52 10.80
C GLU A 42 -8.29 -8.78 9.55
N LEU A 43 -8.02 -9.29 8.36
CA LEU A 43 -8.39 -8.61 7.13
C LEU A 43 -9.89 -8.37 7.07
N ASN A 44 -10.28 -7.12 7.09
CA ASN A 44 -11.60 -6.69 6.68
C ASN A 44 -11.49 -5.89 5.40
N PHE A 45 -11.78 -6.54 4.28
CA PHE A 45 -11.78 -5.93 2.96
C PHE A 45 -13.18 -5.36 2.67
N ASP A 46 -13.25 -4.06 2.37
CA ASP A 46 -14.54 -3.38 2.10
C ASP A 46 -14.77 -3.21 0.59
N ASN A 47 -13.98 -2.35 -0.06
CA ASN A 47 -14.33 -1.89 -1.40
C ASN A 47 -13.17 -1.79 -2.40
N GLY A 48 -11.98 -2.20 -2.03
CA GLY A 48 -10.77 -2.15 -2.87
C GLY A 48 -10.21 -0.76 -3.16
N ALA A 49 -10.93 0.31 -2.83
CA ALA A 49 -10.49 1.69 -3.08
C ALA A 49 -9.68 2.29 -1.93
N GLY A 50 -9.67 1.64 -0.77
CA GLY A 50 -9.00 2.13 0.44
C GLY A 50 -9.75 3.26 1.17
N LEU A 51 -10.76 3.88 0.57
CA LEU A 51 -11.62 4.87 1.23
C LEU A 51 -12.69 4.15 2.07
N SER A 52 -12.28 3.69 3.24
CA SER A 52 -13.11 2.89 4.13
C SER A 52 -12.78 3.14 5.59
N ARG A 53 -13.82 3.14 6.43
CA ARG A 53 -13.70 3.20 7.89
C ARG A 53 -13.75 1.82 8.56
N ILE A 54 -14.08 0.79 7.80
CA ILE A 54 -14.22 -0.57 8.29
C ILE A 54 -13.10 -1.50 7.82
N SER A 55 -12.34 -1.13 6.77
CA SER A 55 -11.20 -1.92 6.33
C SER A 55 -10.16 -2.04 7.44
N ARG A 56 -9.60 -3.23 7.62
CA ARG A 56 -8.58 -3.56 8.62
C ARG A 56 -7.51 -4.43 7.98
N LEU A 57 -6.27 -4.09 8.25
CA LEU A 57 -5.09 -4.89 7.93
C LEU A 57 -3.92 -4.37 8.78
N THR A 58 -3.05 -5.25 9.25
CA THR A 58 -1.86 -4.87 10.00
C THR A 58 -0.73 -4.37 9.09
N ALA A 59 0.21 -3.62 9.65
CA ALA A 59 1.42 -3.23 8.94
C ALA A 59 2.27 -4.46 8.57
N GLU A 60 2.30 -5.47 9.43
CA GLU A 60 2.99 -6.74 9.21
C GLU A 60 2.47 -7.45 7.95
N HIS A 61 1.15 -7.66 7.85
CA HIS A 61 0.55 -8.36 6.71
C HIS A 61 0.60 -7.55 5.41
N ILE A 62 0.59 -6.20 5.47
CA ILE A 62 0.94 -5.40 4.29
C ILE A 62 2.40 -5.65 3.88
N GLY A 63 3.32 -5.75 4.83
CA GLY A 63 4.72 -6.09 4.58
C GLY A 63 4.88 -7.48 3.94
N GLU A 64 4.13 -8.48 4.40
CA GLU A 64 4.11 -9.81 3.79
C GLU A 64 3.58 -9.80 2.35
N LEU A 65 2.50 -9.04 2.10
CA LEU A 65 1.97 -8.86 0.75
C LEU A 65 3.00 -8.20 -0.18
N LEU A 66 3.70 -7.18 0.30
CA LEU A 66 4.78 -6.52 -0.45
C LEU A 66 5.95 -7.48 -0.71
N ARG A 67 6.32 -8.30 0.28
CA ARG A 67 7.35 -9.35 0.11
C ARG A 67 6.93 -10.39 -0.91
N TYR A 68 5.68 -10.84 -0.89
CA TYR A 68 5.13 -11.73 -1.92
C TYR A 68 5.21 -11.09 -3.30
N ALA A 69 4.76 -9.84 -3.44
CA ALA A 69 4.81 -9.10 -4.71
C ALA A 69 6.24 -8.95 -5.24
N TRP A 70 7.22 -8.71 -4.35
CA TRP A 70 8.64 -8.61 -4.70
C TRP A 70 9.20 -9.89 -5.34
N HIS A 71 8.74 -11.07 -4.91
CA HIS A 71 9.18 -12.35 -5.45
C HIS A 71 8.31 -12.84 -6.62
N SER A 72 7.33 -12.08 -7.03
CA SER A 72 6.45 -12.43 -8.16
C SER A 72 7.09 -12.08 -9.51
N PRO A 73 6.71 -12.76 -10.59
CA PRO A 73 7.12 -12.39 -11.95
C PRO A 73 6.66 -10.98 -12.37
N LEU A 74 5.64 -10.43 -11.69
CA LEU A 74 5.08 -9.10 -11.96
C LEU A 74 5.70 -8.00 -11.07
N MET A 75 6.80 -8.30 -10.38
CA MET A 75 7.45 -7.35 -9.48
C MET A 75 7.78 -6.01 -10.16
N PRO A 76 8.37 -5.95 -11.37
CA PRO A 76 8.75 -4.68 -11.98
C PRO A 76 7.53 -3.78 -12.22
N GLU A 77 6.43 -4.33 -12.74
CA GLU A 77 5.20 -3.60 -13.01
C GLU A 77 4.52 -3.16 -11.70
N PHE A 78 4.53 -4.04 -10.70
CA PHE A 78 3.97 -3.73 -9.39
C PHE A 78 4.73 -2.58 -8.71
N VAL A 79 6.05 -2.63 -8.67
CA VAL A 79 6.89 -1.57 -8.10
C VAL A 79 6.73 -0.26 -8.89
N ALA A 80 6.74 -0.32 -10.23
CA ALA A 80 6.56 0.84 -11.09
C ALA A 80 5.15 1.47 -10.98
N SER A 81 4.16 0.74 -10.49
CA SER A 81 2.81 1.27 -10.23
C SER A 81 2.72 2.17 -9.00
N MET A 82 3.73 2.17 -8.14
CA MET A 82 3.81 3.02 -6.96
C MET A 82 4.42 4.38 -7.28
N SER A 83 4.08 5.41 -6.49
CA SER A 83 4.70 6.73 -6.62
C SER A 83 6.20 6.66 -6.31
N LEU A 84 7.01 7.22 -7.20
CA LEU A 84 8.45 7.40 -6.99
C LEU A 84 8.71 8.71 -6.25
N SER A 85 9.41 8.62 -5.13
CA SER A 85 9.69 9.76 -4.25
C SER A 85 10.37 10.91 -4.98
N GLY A 86 9.86 12.14 -4.81
CA GLY A 86 10.36 13.35 -5.43
C GLY A 86 10.12 13.47 -6.95
N VAL A 87 9.54 12.43 -7.59
CA VAL A 87 9.39 12.37 -9.05
C VAL A 87 7.92 12.45 -9.48
N ASP A 88 7.07 11.57 -8.95
CA ASP A 88 5.68 11.50 -9.40
C ASP A 88 4.66 11.26 -8.28
N GLY A 89 3.38 11.21 -8.67
CA GLY A 89 2.25 10.88 -7.81
C GLY A 89 2.15 11.76 -6.57
N THR A 90 1.72 11.17 -5.46
CA THR A 90 1.50 11.86 -4.19
C THR A 90 2.78 12.32 -3.50
N LEU A 91 3.93 11.77 -3.89
CA LEU A 91 5.23 12.07 -3.29
C LEU A 91 6.10 13.04 -4.11
N ALA A 92 5.64 13.50 -5.28
CA ALA A 92 6.39 14.36 -6.18
C ALA A 92 6.89 15.67 -5.55
N ARG A 93 6.11 16.24 -4.64
CA ARG A 93 6.47 17.50 -3.97
C ARG A 93 7.21 17.31 -2.66
N ARG A 94 6.96 16.19 -1.97
CA ARG A 94 7.42 15.95 -0.61
C ARG A 94 8.93 15.70 -0.52
N PHE A 95 9.49 15.06 -1.54
CA PHE A 95 10.91 14.69 -1.59
C PHE A 95 11.62 15.31 -2.80
N ARG A 96 11.13 16.46 -3.29
CA ARG A 96 11.81 17.19 -4.36
C ARG A 96 13.10 17.79 -3.81
N ASP A 97 14.22 17.61 -4.54
CA ASP A 97 15.55 18.09 -4.14
C ASP A 97 16.03 17.53 -2.77
N ASP A 98 15.55 16.33 -2.42
CA ASP A 98 15.85 15.60 -1.20
C ASP A 98 16.72 14.35 -1.51
N SER A 99 17.44 13.84 -0.52
CA SER A 99 18.24 12.60 -0.68
C SER A 99 17.40 11.37 -1.02
N LEU A 100 16.09 11.43 -0.75
CA LEU A 100 15.13 10.38 -1.12
C LEU A 100 14.57 10.54 -2.54
N THR A 101 14.96 11.57 -3.31
CA THR A 101 14.48 11.72 -4.69
C THR A 101 14.87 10.51 -5.54
N GLY A 102 13.90 9.80 -6.09
CA GLY A 102 14.12 8.60 -6.93
C GLY A 102 14.52 7.33 -6.17
N ILE A 103 14.43 7.32 -4.84
CA ILE A 103 14.95 6.24 -3.98
C ILE A 103 13.86 5.30 -3.48
N ALA A 104 12.64 5.79 -3.32
CA ALA A 104 11.56 5.03 -2.70
C ALA A 104 10.33 4.92 -3.63
N HIS A 105 9.82 3.71 -3.78
CA HIS A 105 8.56 3.41 -4.45
C HIS A 105 7.49 3.18 -3.40
N MET A 106 6.56 4.12 -3.23
CA MET A 106 5.64 4.12 -2.10
C MET A 106 4.19 4.36 -2.50
N LYS A 107 3.27 3.74 -1.77
CA LYS A 107 1.85 4.06 -1.77
C LYS A 107 1.48 4.76 -0.48
N THR A 108 0.86 5.93 -0.58
CA THR A 108 0.35 6.68 0.56
C THR A 108 -1.15 6.44 0.78
N GLY A 109 -1.59 6.61 2.01
CA GLY A 109 -3.00 6.60 2.39
C GLY A 109 -3.28 7.69 3.44
N SER A 110 -4.39 8.40 3.29
CA SER A 110 -4.82 9.42 4.24
C SER A 110 -6.34 9.46 4.33
N LEU A 111 -6.84 9.44 5.56
CA LEU A 111 -8.22 9.73 5.95
C LEU A 111 -8.18 10.59 7.20
N ASP A 112 -9.30 11.19 7.61
CA ASP A 112 -9.36 11.88 8.91
C ASP A 112 -8.86 10.96 10.03
N HIS A 113 -7.85 11.42 10.77
CA HIS A 113 -7.21 10.72 11.87
C HIS A 113 -6.43 9.44 11.48
N VAL A 114 -6.15 9.25 10.18
CA VAL A 114 -5.36 8.12 9.67
C VAL A 114 -4.32 8.64 8.68
N SER A 115 -3.09 8.17 8.83
CA SER A 115 -2.01 8.37 7.85
C SER A 115 -1.26 7.05 7.66
N GLY A 116 -0.92 6.73 6.42
CA GLY A 116 -0.22 5.50 6.12
C GLY A 116 0.71 5.62 4.92
N ILE A 117 1.78 4.84 4.94
CA ILE A 117 2.71 4.69 3.83
C ILE A 117 3.21 3.25 3.78
N ALA A 118 3.34 2.70 2.58
CA ALA A 118 3.84 1.34 2.37
C ALA A 118 4.57 1.24 1.04
N GLY A 119 5.65 0.47 0.98
CA GLY A 119 6.40 0.25 -0.26
C GLY A 119 7.86 -0.15 -0.02
N TYR A 120 8.73 0.24 -0.95
CA TYR A 120 10.12 -0.17 -1.01
C TYR A 120 11.06 1.03 -0.99
N VAL A 121 12.13 0.94 -0.19
CA VAL A 121 13.16 1.98 -0.05
C VAL A 121 14.52 1.39 -0.32
N GLN A 122 15.32 2.06 -1.17
CA GLN A 122 16.72 1.72 -1.40
C GLN A 122 17.58 2.36 -0.31
N ALA A 123 18.32 1.56 0.44
CA ALA A 123 19.31 2.03 1.41
C ALA A 123 20.65 2.38 0.76
N GLN A 124 21.47 3.18 1.44
CA GLN A 124 22.83 3.53 0.99
C GLN A 124 23.76 2.31 0.96
N SER A 125 23.49 1.29 1.78
CA SER A 125 24.18 -0.01 1.74
C SER A 125 24.00 -0.76 0.41
N GLY A 126 23.01 -0.37 -0.40
CA GLY A 126 22.61 -1.10 -1.61
C GLY A 126 21.46 -2.06 -1.36
N ASP A 127 21.07 -2.31 -0.12
CA ASP A 127 19.94 -3.15 0.22
C ASP A 127 18.61 -2.46 -0.06
N ARG A 128 17.56 -3.25 -0.23
CA ARG A 128 16.19 -2.74 -0.38
C ARG A 128 15.32 -3.22 0.75
N PHE A 129 14.66 -2.28 1.40
CA PHE A 129 13.79 -2.51 2.53
C PHE A 129 12.32 -2.36 2.15
N ILE A 130 11.48 -3.22 2.71
CA ILE A 130 10.02 -3.01 2.76
C ILE A 130 9.73 -2.13 3.97
N VAL A 131 9.03 -1.03 3.74
CA VAL A 131 8.61 -0.10 4.79
C VAL A 131 7.10 -0.01 4.80
N VAL A 132 6.51 -0.24 5.97
CA VAL A 132 5.07 -0.03 6.22
C VAL A 132 4.89 0.74 7.51
N ALA A 133 4.20 1.86 7.44
CA ALA A 133 3.82 2.63 8.62
C ALA A 133 2.35 3.01 8.54
N LEU A 134 1.60 2.65 9.58
CA LEU A 134 0.18 2.96 9.73
C LEU A 134 -0.02 3.71 11.05
N GLN A 135 -0.68 4.85 10.98
CA GLN A 135 -0.93 5.71 12.13
C GLN A 135 -2.41 6.04 12.24
N ASN A 136 -2.96 5.79 13.42
CA ASN A 136 -4.34 6.10 13.78
C ASN A 136 -4.32 7.01 15.02
N TYR A 137 -4.33 8.32 14.82
CA TYR A 137 -4.29 9.29 15.91
C TYR A 137 -4.99 10.59 15.52
N HIS A 138 -5.47 11.32 16.52
CA HIS A 138 -6.18 12.57 16.30
C HIS A 138 -5.34 13.55 15.44
N ASN A 139 -5.91 13.98 14.31
CA ASN A 139 -5.30 14.92 13.36
C ASN A 139 -3.96 14.48 12.72
N VAL A 140 -3.56 13.22 12.83
CA VAL A 140 -2.30 12.70 12.24
C VAL A 140 -2.19 12.96 10.71
N HIS A 141 -3.32 12.97 10.00
CA HIS A 141 -3.42 13.25 8.57
C HIS A 141 -3.13 14.71 8.17
N ARG A 142 -3.01 15.63 9.15
CA ARG A 142 -2.81 17.08 8.93
C ARG A 142 -1.34 17.52 8.97
N GLY A 143 -0.40 16.57 8.82
CA GLY A 143 1.04 16.84 8.80
C GLY A 143 1.87 15.91 9.68
N PRO A 144 1.53 15.71 10.99
CA PRO A 144 2.37 14.90 11.87
C PRO A 144 2.67 13.49 11.35
N GLY A 145 1.71 12.85 10.69
CA GLY A 145 1.93 11.54 10.05
C GLY A 145 2.97 11.60 8.95
N ASP A 146 2.92 12.63 8.14
CA ASP A 146 3.88 12.83 7.05
C ASP A 146 5.29 13.13 7.57
N GLU A 147 5.44 13.85 8.68
CA GLU A 147 6.73 14.11 9.33
C GLU A 147 7.36 12.79 9.82
N VAL A 148 6.58 11.94 10.50
CA VAL A 148 7.04 10.63 10.97
C VAL A 148 7.44 9.73 9.79
N HIS A 149 6.61 9.68 8.73
CA HIS A 149 6.95 8.91 7.53
C HIS A 149 8.24 9.42 6.88
N THR A 150 8.43 10.74 6.80
CA THR A 150 9.66 11.33 6.24
C THR A 150 10.88 10.91 7.06
N ALA A 151 10.83 11.06 8.38
CA ALA A 151 11.92 10.66 9.27
C ALA A 151 12.24 9.16 9.15
N LEU A 152 11.21 8.30 9.08
CA LEU A 152 11.37 6.86 8.91
C LEU A 152 12.06 6.52 7.58
N LEU A 153 11.66 7.14 6.48
CA LEU A 153 12.25 6.87 5.17
C LEU A 153 13.70 7.34 5.09
N HIS A 154 14.04 8.50 5.65
CA HIS A 154 15.42 8.95 5.77
C HIS A 154 16.29 8.00 6.62
N TRP A 155 15.72 7.54 7.76
CA TRP A 155 16.42 6.59 8.61
C TRP A 155 16.73 5.28 7.88
N VAL A 156 15.75 4.72 7.19
CA VAL A 156 15.94 3.47 6.41
C VAL A 156 16.93 3.68 5.26
N HIS A 157 16.85 4.83 4.58
CA HIS A 157 17.79 5.13 3.49
C HIS A 157 19.24 5.27 3.98
N ALA A 158 19.44 5.74 5.20
CA ALA A 158 20.78 5.92 5.79
C ALA A 158 21.45 4.60 6.24
N LEU A 159 20.74 3.46 6.22
CA LEU A 159 21.29 2.12 6.48
C LEU A 159 22.17 1.67 5.29
#